data_63ba6c6d7d89fe715231c6b779eae5d7
#
_entry.id   63ba6c6d7d89fe715231c6b779eae5d7
#
_cell.length_a   1.000
_cell.length_b   1.000
_cell.length_c   1.000
_cell.angle_alpha   90.00
_cell.angle_beta   90.00
_cell.angle_gamma   90.00
#
_symmetry.space_group_name_H-M   'P 1'
#
loop_
_entity.id
_entity.type
_entity.pdbx_description
1 polymer ?
#
loop_
_entity_poly.entity_id
_entity_poly.type
_entity_poly.pdbx_seq_one_letter_code
_entity_poly.pdbx_strand_id
1 'polypeptide(L)' 'MNRYKNRLRDLRQDRDLTQAEVAKIFFLQLTQYRRYENGESDLPLEWAKKFAMFYNVSVDYIAGLTDVNSKTV' A
#
# COMPACT_ATOMS: atom_id res chain seq x y z
N MET A 1 -8.78 -14.33 -0.57
CA MET A 1 -9.33 -13.00 -0.95
C MET A 1 -8.92 -11.96 0.08
N ASN A 2 -8.48 -10.82 -0.38
CA ASN A 2 -8.10 -9.72 0.50
C ASN A 2 -9.35 -9.01 1.01
N ARG A 3 -9.58 -9.00 2.32
CA ARG A 3 -10.74 -8.32 2.89
C ARG A 3 -10.53 -6.83 3.10
N TYR A 4 -9.32 -6.32 2.87
CA TYR A 4 -9.03 -4.90 2.87
C TYR A 4 -9.18 -4.36 1.46
N LYS A 5 -9.38 -3.05 1.33
CA LYS A 5 -9.55 -2.42 0.02
C LYS A 5 -8.27 -2.42 -0.81
N ASN A 6 -7.13 -2.67 -0.18
CA ASN A 6 -5.85 -2.65 -0.87
C ASN A 6 -4.90 -3.66 -0.25
N ARG A 7 -3.71 -3.79 -0.83
CA ARG A 7 -2.71 -4.76 -0.39
C ARG A 7 -1.54 -4.15 0.36
N LEU A 8 -1.70 -2.95 0.88
CA LEU A 8 -0.62 -2.28 1.60
C LEU A 8 -0.13 -3.08 2.79
N ARG A 9 -1.05 -3.66 3.56
CA ARG A 9 -0.67 -4.46 4.72
C ARG A 9 0.18 -5.66 4.34
N ASP A 10 -0.24 -6.40 3.33
CA ASP A 10 0.48 -7.59 2.90
C ASP A 10 1.89 -7.25 2.42
N LEU A 11 2.00 -6.18 1.62
CA LEU A 11 3.28 -5.74 1.11
C LEU A 11 4.20 -5.26 2.23
N ARG A 12 3.64 -4.54 3.19
CA ARG A 12 4.39 -4.08 4.35
C ARG A 12 4.92 -5.23 5.17
N GLN A 13 4.05 -6.19 5.48
CA GLN A 13 4.41 -7.35 6.29
C GLN A 13 5.45 -8.23 5.59
N ASP A 14 5.37 -8.35 4.27
CA ASP A 14 6.37 -9.12 3.51
C ASP A 14 7.77 -8.54 3.65
N ARG A 15 7.88 -7.26 3.99
CA ARG A 15 9.18 -6.62 4.20
C ARG A 15 9.51 -6.43 5.67
N ASP A 16 8.71 -7.02 6.56
CA ASP A 16 8.92 -6.92 8.00
C ASP A 16 8.94 -5.48 8.51
N LEU A 17 8.13 -4.62 7.88
CA LEU A 17 8.03 -3.23 8.28
C LEU A 17 6.82 -3.02 9.19
N THR A 18 6.97 -2.14 10.17
CA THR A 18 5.84 -1.70 11.00
C THR A 18 5.10 -0.57 10.29
N GLN A 19 3.85 -0.34 10.72
CA GLN A 19 3.08 0.79 10.20
C GLN A 19 3.80 2.11 10.45
N ALA A 20 4.39 2.26 11.64
CA ALA A 20 5.12 3.48 11.98
C ALA A 20 6.32 3.69 11.07
N GLU A 21 7.03 2.61 10.74
CA GLU A 21 8.20 2.71 9.85
C GLU A 21 7.79 3.17 8.46
N VAL A 22 6.72 2.59 7.92
CA VAL A 22 6.26 2.99 6.58
C VAL A 22 5.75 4.42 6.58
N ALA A 23 4.97 4.80 7.59
CA ALA A 23 4.48 6.17 7.71
C ALA A 23 5.65 7.15 7.72
N LYS A 24 6.71 6.83 8.47
CA LYS A 24 7.90 7.68 8.55
C LYS A 24 8.60 7.80 7.20
N ILE A 25 8.76 6.69 6.49
CA ILE A 25 9.41 6.69 5.17
C ILE A 25 8.70 7.65 4.22
N PHE A 26 7.36 7.69 4.27
CA PHE A 26 6.58 8.52 3.36
C PHE A 26 6.17 9.86 3.94
N PHE A 27 6.68 10.22 5.12
CA PHE A 27 6.32 11.47 5.80
C PHE A 27 4.82 11.61 6.02
N LEU A 28 4.15 10.48 6.27
CA LEU A 28 2.74 10.44 6.61
C LEU A 28 2.58 10.35 8.11
N GLN A 29 1.50 10.92 8.63
CA GLN A 29 1.12 10.67 10.00
C GLN A 29 0.64 9.23 10.13
N LEU A 30 0.99 8.60 11.24
CA LEU A 30 0.66 7.19 11.46
C LEU A 30 -0.86 6.96 11.39
N THR A 31 -1.65 7.87 11.95
CA THR A 31 -3.10 7.76 11.90
C THR A 31 -3.61 7.74 10.47
N GLN A 32 -3.06 8.62 9.62
CA GLN A 32 -3.48 8.67 8.22
C GLN A 32 -3.05 7.41 7.46
N TYR A 33 -1.82 6.94 7.71
CA TYR A 33 -1.37 5.72 7.07
C TYR A 33 -2.26 4.52 7.45
N ARG A 34 -2.62 4.43 8.73
CA ARG A 34 -3.51 3.36 9.20
C ARG A 34 -4.86 3.38 8.48
N ARG A 35 -5.40 4.57 8.25
CA ARG A 35 -6.67 4.70 7.54
C ARG A 35 -6.56 4.22 6.11
N TYR A 36 -5.45 4.52 5.45
CA TYR A 36 -5.21 4.00 4.10
C TYR A 36 -5.13 2.47 4.11
N GLU A 37 -4.35 1.91 5.02
CA GLU A 37 -4.14 0.46 5.08
C GLU A 37 -5.43 -0.28 5.43
N ASN A 38 -6.23 0.28 6.33
CA ASN A 38 -7.49 -0.34 6.76
C ASN A 38 -8.65 -0.11 5.79
N GLY A 39 -8.46 0.73 4.79
CA GLY A 39 -9.54 1.05 3.85
C GLY A 39 -10.56 2.04 4.39
N GLU A 40 -10.26 2.70 5.50
CA GLU A 40 -11.14 3.72 6.08
C GLU A 40 -11.13 5.01 5.26
N SER A 41 -10.01 5.28 4.59
CA SER A 41 -9.88 6.40 3.65
C SER A 41 -9.49 5.82 2.31
N ASP A 42 -10.02 6.41 1.25
CA ASP A 42 -9.61 6.03 -0.09
C ASP A 42 -8.14 6.40 -0.28
N LEU A 43 -7.40 5.51 -0.93
CA LEU A 43 -6.00 5.74 -1.22
C LEU A 43 -5.88 6.61 -2.47
N PRO A 44 -5.43 7.87 -2.35
CA PRO A 44 -5.27 8.70 -3.53
C PRO A 44 -4.31 8.07 -4.54
N LEU A 45 -4.57 8.30 -5.81
CA LEU A 45 -3.75 7.71 -6.87
C LEU A 45 -2.28 8.09 -6.74
N GLU A 46 -1.98 9.32 -6.35
CA GLU A 46 -0.59 9.74 -6.18
C GLU A 46 0.14 8.92 -5.12
N TRP A 47 -0.54 8.58 -4.03
CA TRP A 47 0.04 7.72 -2.99
C TRP A 47 0.13 6.27 -3.46
N ALA A 48 -0.88 5.79 -4.19
CA ALA A 48 -0.84 4.46 -4.75
C ALA A 48 0.38 4.29 -5.66
N LYS A 49 0.69 5.30 -6.46
CA LYS A 49 1.88 5.29 -7.32
C LYS A 49 3.17 5.23 -6.50
N LYS A 50 3.25 6.03 -5.44
CA LYS A 50 4.44 6.05 -4.58
C LYS A 50 4.65 4.70 -3.91
N PHE A 51 3.59 4.10 -3.39
CA PHE A 51 3.68 2.78 -2.76
C PHE A 51 4.02 1.71 -3.80
N ALA A 52 3.46 1.81 -5.00
CA ALA A 52 3.76 0.86 -6.07
C ALA A 52 5.25 0.88 -6.42
N MET A 53 5.83 2.07 -6.51
CA MET A 53 7.26 2.20 -6.76
C MET A 53 8.09 1.64 -5.63
N PHE A 54 7.70 1.95 -4.40
CA PHE A 54 8.43 1.48 -3.21
C PHE A 54 8.42 -0.05 -3.12
N TYR A 55 7.27 -0.66 -3.33
CA TYR A 55 7.13 -2.11 -3.24
C TYR A 55 7.43 -2.83 -4.54
N ASN A 56 7.71 -2.09 -5.61
CA ASN A 56 8.02 -2.64 -6.93
C ASN A 56 6.89 -3.53 -7.46
N VAL A 57 5.67 -3.05 -7.35
CA VAL A 57 4.47 -3.71 -7.87
C VAL A 57 3.66 -2.71 -8.69
N SER A 58 2.63 -3.19 -9.38
CA SER A 58 1.75 -2.29 -10.12
C SER A 58 0.75 -1.60 -9.18
N VAL A 59 0.23 -0.45 -9.63
CA VAL A 59 -0.86 0.22 -8.91
C VAL A 59 -2.09 -0.69 -8.87
N ASP A 60 -2.35 -1.42 -9.95
CA ASP A 60 -3.47 -2.36 -10.01
C ASP A 60 -3.37 -3.43 -8.94
N TYR A 61 -2.16 -3.93 -8.69
CA TYR A 61 -1.97 -4.92 -7.65
C TYR A 61 -2.27 -4.33 -6.26
N ILE A 62 -1.77 -3.12 -6.00
CA ILE A 62 -2.05 -2.44 -4.73
C ILE A 62 -3.55 -2.25 -4.54
N ALA A 63 -4.25 -1.85 -5.59
CA ALA A 63 -5.69 -1.61 -5.53
C ALA A 63 -6.53 -2.89 -5.46
N GLY A 64 -5.91 -4.05 -5.62
CA GLY A 64 -6.61 -5.31 -5.58
C GLY A 64 -7.32 -5.66 -6.88
N LEU A 65 -6.99 -4.98 -7.97
CA LEU A 65 -7.62 -5.22 -9.28
C LEU A 65 -7.00 -6.39 -10.02
N THR A 66 -5.83 -6.86 -9.59
CA THR A 66 -5.15 -8.01 -10.18
C THR A 66 -4.41 -8.77 -9.08
N ASP A 67 -4.22 -10.06 -9.30
CA ASP A 67 -3.41 -10.89 -8.41
C ASP A 67 -1.95 -11.01 -8.91
N VAL A 68 -1.66 -10.43 -10.06
CA VAL A 68 -0.30 -10.44 -10.60
C VAL A 68 0.51 -9.34 -9.90
N ASN A 69 1.52 -9.76 -9.17
CA ASN A 69 2.29 -8.86 -8.34
C ASN A 69 3.53 -8.31 -9.09
N SER A 70 3.53 -8.37 -10.38
CA SER A 70 4.62 -7.83 -11.18
C SER A 70 4.32 -6.40 -11.60
N LYS A 71 5.39 -5.63 -11.72
CA LYS A 71 5.29 -4.26 -12.20
C LYS A 71 5.03 -4.31 -13.69
N THR A 72 3.96 -3.64 -14.11
CA THR A 72 3.63 -3.55 -15.52
C THR A 72 4.52 -2.51 -16.19
N VAL A 73 5.05 -2.86 -17.32
CA VAL A 73 5.86 -1.95 -18.12
C VAL A 73 5.12 -1.56 -19.36
#